data_aa67fd1ab745b42eb05876e25da18c19
#
_entry.id   aa67fd1ab745b42eb05876e25da18c19
#
_cell.length_a   1.000
_cell.length_b   1.000
_cell.length_c   1.000
_cell.angle_alpha   90.00
_cell.angle_beta   90.00
_cell.angle_gamma   90.00
#
_symmetry.space_group_name_H-M   'P 1'
#
loop_
_entity.id
_entity.type
_entity.pdbx_description
1 polymer ?
#
loop_
_entity_poly.entity_id
_entity_poly.type
_entity_poly.pdbx_seq_one_letter_code
_entity_poly.pdbx_strand_id
1 'polypeptide(L)'
;MRGLLLPLMAAVLFAQPPARVQTGYDSIQASRLKADLTFLSSDALEGRRSLERGSEVAIQWIASEFAKAGLKPAAGDSYLQPVPLIEFTADRNLTTLTVTHDGKSETLRGADASAAFANEVSGSGAVVFAGFGITAPELNYDDYAGIDAKGKIVLIFNHEPQEADSNSSFNGKGNTRYANNNYKLFNAQRHGAIALVTMADPGHQGPLRGAPAAGAATPGRGGRGAAQAGARPRIPTEALADGGPSIPLFTIGARAADGLFEIAGKKAADVRSAIDMKPAPASFEIPGTRIEFKTATSDRRRADSYNVAGLIEGSDPALKAETVIFSAHFDHDGIGPNGIFHGADDNGSGTVGVVTLAHAFAANPVKPKRSILFIVFAAEERGLLGAYYYVSHPLRPLATTRVEINFDMIGRNETADPRVITEISPDTSNQLGLIGTHYSPDYRETVERQNKTVGLDLTYKWDLDAYNQVLFRSDQYPFLMHDIPGVWWFTGFHPDYHQVTDTVEKINFEKMTKILKLAYLSGFEFADAAGGPKLQPRAKAM
;
A
#
# COMPACT_ATOMS: atom_id res chain seq x y z
N MET A 1 65.24 -6.40 -6.66
CA MET A 1 64.15 -7.38 -6.46
C MET A 1 62.89 -6.61 -6.06
N ARG A 2 61.98 -6.39 -6.99
CA ARG A 2 60.65 -5.77 -6.72
C ARG A 2 59.67 -6.92 -6.55
N GLY A 3 59.20 -7.15 -5.34
CA GLY A 3 58.17 -8.15 -5.06
C GLY A 3 56.83 -7.67 -5.60
N LEU A 4 56.21 -8.43 -6.51
CA LEU A 4 54.85 -8.26 -6.98
C LEU A 4 53.94 -8.77 -5.86
N LEU A 5 53.25 -7.86 -5.17
CA LEU A 5 52.09 -8.20 -4.32
C LEU A 5 50.87 -8.38 -5.25
N LEU A 6 50.50 -9.62 -5.48
CA LEU A 6 49.19 -9.96 -6.07
C LEU A 6 48.10 -9.71 -5.00
N PRO A 7 47.03 -8.96 -5.30
CA PRO A 7 45.90 -8.84 -4.38
C PRO A 7 45.17 -10.21 -4.33
N LEU A 8 45.10 -10.77 -3.13
CA LEU A 8 44.22 -11.91 -2.85
C LEU A 8 42.78 -11.41 -2.93
N MET A 9 42.09 -11.66 -4.05
CA MET A 9 40.64 -11.54 -4.11
C MET A 9 40.05 -12.66 -3.23
N ALA A 10 39.54 -12.30 -2.06
CA ALA A 10 38.73 -13.19 -1.26
C ALA A 10 37.43 -13.48 -2.03
N ALA A 11 37.30 -14.65 -2.60
CA ALA A 11 36.03 -15.10 -3.16
C ALA A 11 35.04 -15.25 -1.99
N VAL A 12 34.00 -14.44 -1.98
CA VAL A 12 32.86 -14.61 -1.07
C VAL A 12 32.13 -15.86 -1.51
N LEU A 13 32.33 -16.96 -0.78
CA LEU A 13 31.59 -18.21 -0.99
C LEU A 13 30.18 -18.03 -0.43
N PHE A 14 29.20 -17.81 -1.29
CA PHE A 14 27.78 -17.87 -0.91
C PHE A 14 27.38 -19.32 -0.57
N ALA A 15 26.49 -19.49 0.39
CA ALA A 15 25.92 -20.79 0.69
C ALA A 15 25.13 -21.32 -0.53
N GLN A 16 25.21 -22.62 -0.77
CA GLN A 16 24.39 -23.24 -1.84
C GLN A 16 22.94 -23.39 -1.33
N PRO A 17 21.93 -23.21 -2.20
CA PRO A 17 20.56 -23.49 -1.84
C PRO A 17 20.39 -24.96 -1.46
N PRO A 18 19.48 -25.30 -0.53
CA PRO A 18 19.21 -26.69 -0.18
C PRO A 18 18.77 -27.51 -1.39
N ALA A 19 19.30 -28.73 -1.56
CA ALA A 19 19.03 -29.60 -2.72
C ALA A 19 17.53 -29.77 -3.02
N ARG A 20 16.69 -29.79 -1.99
CA ARG A 20 15.22 -29.94 -2.12
C ARG A 20 14.53 -28.80 -2.83
N VAL A 21 15.13 -27.61 -2.93
CA VAL A 21 14.57 -26.42 -3.58
C VAL A 21 15.37 -25.99 -4.81
N GLN A 22 16.43 -26.73 -5.15
CA GLN A 22 17.39 -26.38 -6.19
C GLN A 22 16.72 -26.21 -7.57
N THR A 23 15.83 -27.13 -7.95
CA THR A 23 15.20 -27.11 -9.29
C THR A 23 14.41 -25.83 -9.53
N GLY A 24 13.58 -25.42 -8.58
CA GLY A 24 12.84 -24.17 -8.69
C GLY A 24 13.75 -22.94 -8.63
N TYR A 25 14.76 -22.94 -7.75
CA TYR A 25 15.75 -21.87 -7.67
C TYR A 25 16.49 -21.63 -8.98
N ASP A 26 16.94 -22.71 -9.65
CA ASP A 26 17.68 -22.63 -10.90
C ASP A 26 16.79 -22.27 -12.10
N SER A 27 15.49 -22.50 -12.01
CA SER A 27 14.53 -22.12 -13.07
C SER A 27 14.29 -20.61 -13.16
N ILE A 28 14.68 -19.82 -12.16
CA ILE A 28 14.57 -18.36 -12.14
C ILE A 28 15.72 -17.79 -12.99
N GLN A 29 15.40 -17.33 -14.21
CA GLN A 29 16.36 -16.92 -15.23
C GLN A 29 16.10 -15.49 -15.72
N ALA A 30 17.15 -14.65 -15.79
CA ALA A 30 17.07 -13.27 -16.28
C ALA A 30 16.51 -13.14 -17.69
N SER A 31 16.81 -14.11 -18.57
CA SER A 31 16.32 -14.11 -19.97
C SER A 31 14.80 -14.25 -20.04
N ARG A 32 14.20 -15.09 -19.19
CA ARG A 32 12.75 -15.25 -19.10
C ARG A 32 12.10 -13.99 -18.54
N LEU A 33 12.62 -13.46 -17.44
CA LEU A 33 12.15 -12.19 -16.86
C LEU A 33 12.13 -11.07 -17.90
N LYS A 34 13.21 -10.96 -18.70
CA LYS A 34 13.30 -9.96 -19.76
C LYS A 34 12.25 -10.16 -20.85
N ALA A 35 12.01 -11.39 -21.28
CA ALA A 35 11.03 -11.69 -22.33
C ALA A 35 9.59 -11.34 -21.86
N ASP A 36 9.22 -11.79 -20.66
CA ASP A 36 7.89 -11.56 -20.07
C ASP A 36 7.66 -10.07 -19.82
N LEU A 37 8.66 -9.36 -19.29
CA LEU A 37 8.56 -7.93 -19.02
C LEU A 37 8.52 -7.10 -20.30
N THR A 38 9.26 -7.50 -21.35
CA THR A 38 9.19 -6.84 -22.66
C THR A 38 7.78 -6.91 -23.24
N PHE A 39 7.08 -8.03 -23.06
CA PHE A 39 5.68 -8.13 -23.46
C PHE A 39 4.79 -7.25 -22.59
N LEU A 40 4.89 -7.38 -21.26
CA LEU A 40 3.99 -6.69 -20.32
C LEU A 40 4.13 -5.17 -20.37
N SER A 41 5.31 -4.64 -20.69
CA SER A 41 5.57 -3.20 -20.84
C SER A 41 5.61 -2.73 -22.31
N SER A 42 5.07 -3.53 -23.24
CA SER A 42 5.00 -3.14 -24.66
C SER A 42 3.87 -2.12 -24.92
N ASP A 43 3.98 -1.42 -26.06
CA ASP A 43 2.95 -0.48 -26.53
C ASP A 43 1.58 -1.14 -26.68
N ALA A 44 1.53 -2.45 -26.99
CA ALA A 44 0.29 -3.21 -27.15
C ALA A 44 -0.55 -3.30 -25.88
N LEU A 45 0.07 -3.11 -24.72
CA LEU A 45 -0.59 -3.10 -23.41
C LEU A 45 -1.03 -1.70 -22.97
N GLU A 46 -0.77 -0.65 -23.77
CA GLU A 46 -1.30 0.71 -23.58
C GLU A 46 -1.08 1.27 -22.15
N GLY A 47 -0.03 0.80 -21.47
CA GLY A 47 0.27 1.17 -20.08
C GLY A 47 -0.70 0.62 -19.03
N ARG A 48 -1.48 -0.40 -19.35
CA ARG A 48 -2.27 -1.27 -18.45
C ARG A 48 -3.20 -0.53 -17.47
N ARG A 49 -3.74 0.64 -17.86
CA ARG A 49 -4.66 1.37 -16.99
C ARG A 49 -5.89 0.49 -16.65
N SER A 50 -6.31 0.51 -15.39
CA SER A 50 -7.56 -0.13 -14.93
C SER A 50 -8.73 0.16 -15.85
N LEU A 51 -9.59 -0.83 -16.08
CA LEU A 51 -10.80 -0.75 -16.90
C LEU A 51 -10.57 -0.40 -18.38
N GLU A 52 -9.32 -0.46 -18.85
CA GLU A 52 -8.95 -0.24 -20.26
C GLU A 52 -8.41 -1.52 -20.89
N ARG A 53 -8.38 -1.55 -22.22
CA ARG A 53 -7.99 -2.74 -23.02
C ARG A 53 -6.65 -3.32 -22.59
N GLY A 54 -5.65 -2.49 -22.32
CA GLY A 54 -4.31 -2.96 -21.94
C GLY A 54 -4.32 -3.77 -20.65
N SER A 55 -5.12 -3.37 -19.66
CA SER A 55 -5.29 -4.13 -18.42
C SER A 55 -6.01 -5.46 -18.65
N GLU A 56 -7.01 -5.50 -19.53
CA GLU A 56 -7.70 -6.75 -19.89
C GLU A 56 -6.77 -7.77 -20.52
N VAL A 57 -5.86 -7.32 -21.41
CA VAL A 57 -4.84 -8.20 -22.03
C VAL A 57 -3.85 -8.70 -20.97
N ALA A 58 -3.41 -7.86 -20.04
CA ALA A 58 -2.53 -8.26 -18.94
C ALA A 58 -3.17 -9.33 -18.05
N ILE A 59 -4.44 -9.16 -17.67
CA ILE A 59 -5.25 -10.12 -16.90
C ILE A 59 -5.24 -11.50 -17.56
N GLN A 60 -5.54 -11.55 -18.86
CA GLN A 60 -5.59 -12.81 -19.60
C GLN A 60 -4.21 -13.46 -19.74
N TRP A 61 -3.17 -12.66 -19.92
CA TRP A 61 -1.81 -13.15 -19.98
C TRP A 61 -1.39 -13.78 -18.64
N ILE A 62 -1.60 -13.10 -17.50
CA ILE A 62 -1.27 -13.61 -16.17
C ILE A 62 -2.02 -14.91 -15.89
N ALA A 63 -3.32 -14.97 -16.17
CA ALA A 63 -4.12 -16.17 -16.01
C ALA A 63 -3.61 -17.34 -16.85
N SER A 64 -3.20 -17.06 -18.10
CA SER A 64 -2.57 -18.04 -19.01
C SER A 64 -1.24 -18.56 -18.45
N GLU A 65 -0.39 -17.69 -17.90
CA GLU A 65 0.88 -18.10 -17.28
C GLU A 65 0.67 -18.98 -16.04
N PHE A 66 -0.30 -18.66 -15.19
CA PHE A 66 -0.65 -19.52 -14.04
C PHE A 66 -1.18 -20.89 -14.51
N ALA A 67 -2.00 -20.92 -15.56
CA ALA A 67 -2.47 -22.17 -16.15
C ALA A 67 -1.31 -23.00 -16.75
N LYS A 68 -0.37 -22.38 -17.48
CA LYS A 68 0.83 -23.03 -18.03
C LYS A 68 1.75 -23.60 -16.94
N ALA A 69 1.84 -22.90 -15.79
CA ALA A 69 2.55 -23.40 -14.63
C ALA A 69 1.82 -24.56 -13.91
N GLY A 70 0.57 -24.84 -14.27
CA GLY A 70 -0.23 -25.90 -13.66
C GLY A 70 -0.78 -25.56 -12.27
N LEU A 71 -0.93 -24.28 -11.96
CA LEU A 71 -1.58 -23.83 -10.73
C LEU A 71 -3.07 -24.18 -10.77
N LYS A 72 -3.65 -24.41 -9.60
CA LYS A 72 -5.12 -24.50 -9.46
C LYS A 72 -5.72 -23.09 -9.52
N PRO A 73 -6.85 -22.87 -10.21
CA PRO A 73 -7.60 -21.63 -10.07
C PRO A 73 -7.96 -21.39 -8.60
N ALA A 74 -7.84 -20.13 -8.13
CA ALA A 74 -8.09 -19.79 -6.74
C ALA A 74 -9.48 -19.17 -6.50
N ALA A 75 -10.13 -18.64 -7.55
CA ALA A 75 -11.47 -18.06 -7.50
C ALA A 75 -12.54 -19.06 -8.03
N GLY A 76 -12.77 -20.14 -7.27
CA GLY A 76 -13.58 -21.25 -7.73
C GLY A 76 -12.93 -22.00 -8.89
N ASP A 77 -13.60 -22.06 -10.04
CA ASP A 77 -13.05 -22.67 -11.28
C ASP A 77 -12.30 -21.63 -12.17
N SER A 78 -12.09 -20.43 -11.69
CA SER A 78 -11.45 -19.32 -12.41
C SER A 78 -10.19 -18.83 -11.70
N TYR A 79 -9.24 -18.31 -12.47
CA TYR A 79 -8.12 -17.51 -11.94
C TYR A 79 -8.53 -16.07 -11.62
N LEU A 80 -9.72 -15.64 -12.08
CA LEU A 80 -10.17 -14.25 -12.06
C LEU A 80 -11.13 -14.02 -10.90
N GLN A 81 -10.72 -13.25 -9.91
CA GLN A 81 -11.60 -12.71 -8.86
C GLN A 81 -12.15 -11.37 -9.35
N PRO A 82 -13.46 -11.22 -9.61
CA PRO A 82 -14.03 -9.94 -10.00
C PRO A 82 -13.81 -8.88 -8.91
N VAL A 83 -13.33 -7.71 -9.31
CA VAL A 83 -13.18 -6.51 -8.47
C VAL A 83 -14.13 -5.45 -9.01
N PRO A 84 -15.31 -5.28 -8.43
CA PRO A 84 -16.29 -4.32 -8.93
C PRO A 84 -15.85 -2.89 -8.60
N LEU A 85 -15.65 -2.08 -9.63
CA LEU A 85 -15.18 -0.71 -9.53
C LEU A 85 -16.27 0.29 -9.97
N ILE A 86 -16.20 1.48 -9.40
CA ILE A 86 -16.93 2.67 -9.85
C ILE A 86 -15.89 3.71 -10.24
N GLU A 87 -15.88 4.07 -11.50
CA GLU A 87 -15.16 5.24 -12.02
C GLU A 87 -16.07 6.45 -11.95
N PHE A 88 -15.60 7.60 -11.44
CA PHE A 88 -16.40 8.78 -11.24
C PHE A 88 -15.56 10.06 -11.20
N THR A 89 -16.23 11.19 -11.38
CA THR A 89 -15.69 12.53 -11.14
C THR A 89 -16.43 13.15 -9.95
N ALA A 90 -15.71 13.53 -8.89
CA ALA A 90 -16.31 14.23 -7.75
C ALA A 90 -16.72 15.65 -8.16
N ASP A 91 -18.00 16.02 -7.98
CA ASP A 91 -18.47 17.38 -8.18
C ASP A 91 -18.18 18.23 -6.94
N ARG A 92 -17.14 19.06 -7.03
CA ARG A 92 -16.68 19.90 -5.92
C ARG A 92 -17.62 21.07 -5.59
N ASN A 93 -18.48 21.47 -6.51
CA ASN A 93 -19.42 22.58 -6.31
C ASN A 93 -20.68 22.10 -5.60
N LEU A 94 -21.11 20.87 -5.90
CA LEU A 94 -22.30 20.25 -5.32
C LEU A 94 -21.98 19.39 -4.09
N THR A 95 -20.70 19.03 -3.85
CA THR A 95 -20.24 18.40 -2.62
C THR A 95 -20.07 19.47 -1.55
N THR A 96 -20.85 19.37 -0.46
CA THR A 96 -20.94 20.40 0.58
C THR A 96 -20.89 19.82 1.98
N LEU A 97 -20.41 20.65 2.92
CA LEU A 97 -20.45 20.41 4.35
C LEU A 97 -20.97 21.68 5.01
N THR A 98 -22.17 21.65 5.61
CA THR A 98 -22.81 22.80 6.26
C THR A 98 -22.73 22.63 7.77
N VAL A 99 -22.01 23.55 8.41
CA VAL A 99 -21.88 23.62 9.88
C VAL A 99 -22.95 24.56 10.43
N THR A 100 -23.74 24.09 11.37
CA THR A 100 -24.76 24.89 12.07
C THR A 100 -24.46 24.90 13.57
N HIS A 101 -24.36 26.10 14.15
CA HIS A 101 -24.17 26.31 15.59
C HIS A 101 -24.94 27.57 16.00
N ASP A 102 -25.67 27.52 17.11
CA ASP A 102 -26.50 28.62 17.65
C ASP A 102 -27.39 29.32 16.60
N GLY A 103 -28.01 28.52 15.74
CA GLY A 103 -28.89 29.02 14.67
C GLY A 103 -28.19 29.69 13.50
N LYS A 104 -26.86 29.77 13.48
CA LYS A 104 -26.06 30.25 12.37
C LYS A 104 -25.53 29.06 11.57
N SER A 105 -25.58 29.17 10.24
CA SER A 105 -25.10 28.14 9.33
C SER A 105 -24.04 28.69 8.39
N GLU A 106 -22.97 27.93 8.18
CA GLU A 106 -21.93 28.17 7.18
C GLU A 106 -21.78 26.95 6.29
N THR A 107 -21.84 27.13 4.96
CA THR A 107 -21.67 26.05 4.00
C THR A 107 -20.26 26.11 3.40
N LEU A 108 -19.50 25.06 3.64
CA LEU A 108 -18.15 24.84 3.17
C LEU A 108 -18.18 24.00 1.88
N ARG A 109 -17.32 24.31 0.91
CA ARG A 109 -17.17 23.60 -0.37
C ARG A 109 -15.81 23.87 -0.99
N GLY A 110 -15.44 23.09 -2.00
CA GLY A 110 -14.22 23.30 -2.77
C GLY A 110 -12.95 23.23 -1.93
N ALA A 111 -12.26 24.35 -1.72
CA ALA A 111 -11.03 24.42 -0.92
C ALA A 111 -11.28 24.37 0.60
N ASP A 112 -12.45 24.82 1.05
CA ASP A 112 -12.80 24.84 2.48
C ASP A 112 -13.32 23.47 2.97
N ALA A 113 -13.96 22.68 2.07
CA ALA A 113 -14.32 21.29 2.34
C ALA A 113 -14.37 20.49 1.04
N SER A 114 -13.76 19.32 1.01
CA SER A 114 -13.74 18.44 -0.15
C SER A 114 -13.90 16.99 0.25
N ALA A 115 -14.56 16.20 -0.60
CA ALA A 115 -14.63 14.75 -0.51
C ALA A 115 -14.56 14.15 -1.93
N ALA A 116 -13.96 12.96 -2.05
CA ALA A 116 -14.06 12.12 -3.23
C ALA A 116 -14.73 10.82 -2.80
N PHE A 117 -16.04 10.73 -3.04
CA PHE A 117 -16.84 9.56 -2.65
C PHE A 117 -17.73 9.16 -3.83
N ALA A 118 -17.67 7.87 -4.18
CA ALA A 118 -18.32 7.37 -5.39
C ALA A 118 -19.85 7.38 -5.34
N ASN A 119 -20.43 7.44 -4.15
CA ASN A 119 -21.87 7.45 -3.96
C ASN A 119 -22.36 8.88 -3.65
N GLU A 120 -23.51 9.22 -4.22
CA GLU A 120 -24.23 10.44 -3.85
C GLU A 120 -25.03 10.17 -2.59
N VAL A 121 -24.56 10.73 -1.48
CA VAL A 121 -25.19 10.56 -0.17
C VAL A 121 -25.33 11.91 0.53
N SER A 122 -26.33 12.01 1.38
CA SER A 122 -26.51 13.12 2.30
C SER A 122 -26.80 12.61 3.70
N GLY A 123 -26.40 13.36 4.68
CA GLY A 123 -26.63 13.02 6.09
C GLY A 123 -26.47 14.22 6.99
N SER A 124 -26.89 14.08 8.22
CA SER A 124 -26.79 15.14 9.22
C SER A 124 -26.61 14.54 10.62
N GLY A 125 -25.65 15.03 11.37
CA GLY A 125 -25.36 14.53 12.72
C GLY A 125 -24.71 15.56 13.64
N ALA A 126 -24.75 15.29 14.94
CA ALA A 126 -23.92 15.96 15.91
C ALA A 126 -22.44 15.66 15.63
N VAL A 127 -21.55 16.50 16.15
CA VAL A 127 -20.11 16.41 15.89
C VAL A 127 -19.37 15.98 17.13
N VAL A 128 -18.48 14.99 16.97
CA VAL A 128 -17.52 14.58 18.01
C VAL A 128 -16.11 14.67 17.46
N PHE A 129 -15.19 15.19 18.25
CA PHE A 129 -13.77 15.11 17.97
C PHE A 129 -13.22 13.84 18.62
N ALA A 130 -12.51 13.04 17.84
CA ALA A 130 -11.93 11.76 18.24
C ALA A 130 -10.41 11.74 17.98
N GLY A 131 -9.66 12.67 18.56
CA GLY A 131 -8.20 12.70 18.49
C GLY A 131 -7.66 12.49 17.07
N PHE A 132 -6.92 11.40 16.90
CA PHE A 132 -6.42 10.93 15.60
C PHE A 132 -7.31 9.86 14.93
N GLY A 133 -8.41 9.47 15.57
CA GLY A 133 -9.31 8.42 15.07
C GLY A 133 -8.73 7.01 15.19
N ILE A 134 -7.86 6.76 16.14
CA ILE A 134 -7.09 5.52 16.30
C ILE A 134 -7.67 4.68 17.45
N THR A 135 -7.81 3.37 17.18
CA THR A 135 -8.03 2.32 18.20
C THR A 135 -6.89 1.32 18.08
N ALA A 136 -5.94 1.35 19.03
CA ALA A 136 -4.73 0.53 19.06
C ALA A 136 -4.58 -0.10 20.45
N PRO A 137 -5.31 -1.18 20.76
CA PRO A 137 -5.34 -1.77 22.11
C PRO A 137 -3.97 -2.27 22.56
N GLU A 138 -3.13 -2.74 21.63
CA GLU A 138 -1.77 -3.17 21.93
C GLU A 138 -0.83 -2.01 22.32
N LEU A 139 -1.18 -0.78 21.96
CA LEU A 139 -0.51 0.45 22.39
C LEU A 139 -1.20 1.09 23.63
N ASN A 140 -2.26 0.44 24.15
CA ASN A 140 -3.13 0.97 25.20
C ASN A 140 -3.68 2.37 24.84
N TYR A 141 -4.11 2.55 23.56
CA TYR A 141 -4.60 3.81 23.02
C TYR A 141 -5.91 3.60 22.26
N ASP A 142 -6.92 4.41 22.58
CA ASP A 142 -8.22 4.39 21.91
C ASP A 142 -8.89 5.77 21.95
N ASP A 143 -8.90 6.47 20.82
CA ASP A 143 -9.54 7.78 20.68
C ASP A 143 -11.08 7.73 20.79
N TYR A 144 -11.67 6.56 20.64
CA TYR A 144 -13.12 6.39 20.79
C TYR A 144 -13.54 6.04 22.21
N ALA A 145 -12.60 5.82 23.14
CA ALA A 145 -12.91 5.57 24.53
C ALA A 145 -13.64 6.78 25.17
N GLY A 146 -14.81 6.54 25.73
CA GLY A 146 -15.58 7.56 26.46
C GLY A 146 -16.41 8.50 25.59
N ILE A 147 -16.45 8.31 24.26
CA ILE A 147 -17.37 9.02 23.35
C ILE A 147 -18.28 8.02 22.61
N ASP A 148 -19.48 8.49 22.26
CA ASP A 148 -20.38 7.77 21.36
C ASP A 148 -20.31 8.39 19.97
N ALA A 149 -19.79 7.65 18.99
CA ALA A 149 -19.69 8.08 17.60
C ALA A 149 -20.87 7.64 16.73
N LYS A 150 -21.76 6.78 17.27
CA LYS A 150 -22.87 6.21 16.51
C LYS A 150 -23.84 7.29 16.01
N GLY A 151 -24.07 7.33 14.70
CA GLY A 151 -24.95 8.30 14.04
C GLY A 151 -24.42 9.72 14.05
N LYS A 152 -23.16 9.92 14.45
CA LYS A 152 -22.51 11.25 14.51
C LYS A 152 -21.47 11.41 13.39
N ILE A 153 -21.02 12.63 13.23
CA ILE A 153 -19.90 12.99 12.35
C ILE A 153 -18.65 13.10 13.22
N VAL A 154 -17.63 12.33 12.85
CA VAL A 154 -16.37 12.27 13.59
C VAL A 154 -15.35 13.20 12.95
N LEU A 155 -14.80 14.14 13.74
CA LEU A 155 -13.69 15.02 13.37
C LEU A 155 -12.39 14.48 13.94
N ILE A 156 -11.32 14.44 13.15
CA ILE A 156 -10.01 13.92 13.57
C ILE A 156 -8.85 14.73 13.01
N PHE A 157 -7.70 14.64 13.67
CA PHE A 157 -6.41 15.02 13.09
C PHE A 157 -5.94 13.97 12.08
N ASN A 158 -5.25 14.43 11.01
CA ASN A 158 -4.42 13.57 10.17
C ASN A 158 -3.21 13.05 10.96
N HIS A 159 -2.48 12.07 10.37
CA HIS A 159 -1.27 11.50 10.97
C HIS A 159 -1.52 10.72 12.27
N GLU A 160 -0.58 10.75 13.21
CA GLU A 160 -0.63 10.01 14.48
C GLU A 160 0.12 10.76 15.59
N PRO A 161 -0.07 10.39 16.88
CA PRO A 161 0.63 11.03 17.97
C PRO A 161 2.14 10.87 17.88
N GLN A 162 2.87 11.90 18.37
CA GLN A 162 4.31 11.83 18.63
C GLN A 162 5.19 11.49 17.40
N GLU A 163 4.83 11.89 16.21
CA GLU A 163 5.61 11.61 14.97
C GLU A 163 7.07 12.09 15.03
N ALA A 164 7.39 13.08 15.87
CA ALA A 164 8.75 13.59 16.04
C ALA A 164 9.55 12.89 17.15
N ASP A 165 8.91 12.08 17.98
CA ASP A 165 9.54 11.41 19.12
C ASP A 165 9.99 10.00 18.76
N SER A 166 11.30 9.78 18.64
CA SER A 166 11.89 8.47 18.35
C SER A 166 11.59 7.40 19.41
N ASN A 167 11.17 7.80 20.63
CA ASN A 167 10.78 6.90 21.70
C ASN A 167 9.26 6.66 21.76
N SER A 168 8.50 7.24 20.85
CA SER A 168 7.06 7.10 20.81
C SER A 168 6.61 5.63 20.72
N SER A 169 5.49 5.31 21.36
CA SER A 169 4.80 4.05 21.13
C SER A 169 4.20 3.94 19.73
N PHE A 170 4.05 5.06 19.04
CA PHE A 170 3.58 5.16 17.65
C PHE A 170 4.74 5.18 16.62
N ASN A 171 5.84 4.51 16.88
CA ASN A 171 6.97 4.38 15.97
C ASN A 171 7.76 5.68 15.66
N GLY A 172 7.41 6.81 16.23
CA GLY A 172 8.14 8.07 16.09
C GLY A 172 8.35 8.49 14.64
N LYS A 173 9.59 8.46 14.16
CA LYS A 173 9.94 8.91 12.79
C LYS A 173 9.41 8.02 11.67
N GLY A 174 9.01 6.78 11.96
CA GLY A 174 8.28 5.91 11.03
C GLY A 174 6.78 5.99 11.29
N ASN A 175 5.97 5.66 10.30
CA ASN A 175 4.52 5.59 10.49
C ASN A 175 4.10 4.26 11.10
N THR A 176 3.10 4.29 12.00
CA THR A 176 2.35 3.07 12.30
C THR A 176 1.27 2.82 11.24
N ARG A 177 0.75 1.59 11.19
CA ARG A 177 -0.39 1.24 10.33
C ARG A 177 -1.64 2.10 10.59
N TYR A 178 -1.70 2.81 11.72
CA TYR A 178 -2.83 3.64 12.14
C TYR A 178 -2.81 5.05 11.55
N ALA A 179 -1.67 5.57 11.13
CA ALA A 179 -1.54 6.95 10.64
C ALA A 179 -2.35 7.23 9.36
N ASN A 180 -2.70 6.18 8.60
CA ASN A 180 -3.37 6.29 7.31
C ASN A 180 -4.87 6.60 7.44
N ASN A 181 -5.37 7.51 6.61
CA ASN A 181 -6.77 7.92 6.62
C ASN A 181 -7.75 6.80 6.25
N ASN A 182 -7.35 5.79 5.47
CA ASN A 182 -8.24 4.65 5.20
C ASN A 182 -8.46 3.82 6.47
N TYR A 183 -7.40 3.57 7.26
CA TYR A 183 -7.57 2.92 8.56
C TYR A 183 -8.59 3.69 9.42
N LYS A 184 -8.41 5.01 9.54
CA LYS A 184 -9.26 5.89 10.34
C LYS A 184 -10.70 5.92 9.84
N LEU A 185 -10.89 5.89 8.53
CA LEU A 185 -12.22 5.84 7.90
C LEU A 185 -12.95 4.53 8.22
N PHE A 186 -12.28 3.38 8.06
CA PHE A 186 -12.85 2.09 8.46
C PHE A 186 -13.06 2.01 9.97
N ASN A 187 -12.18 2.62 10.77
CA ASN A 187 -12.35 2.67 12.22
C ASN A 187 -13.56 3.50 12.65
N ALA A 188 -13.74 4.70 12.08
CA ALA A 188 -14.92 5.53 12.32
C ALA A 188 -16.22 4.80 11.92
N GLN A 189 -16.20 4.11 10.78
CA GLN A 189 -17.33 3.29 10.32
C GLN A 189 -17.66 2.16 11.30
N ARG A 190 -16.65 1.46 11.84
CA ARG A 190 -16.85 0.42 12.88
C ARG A 190 -17.47 0.97 14.15
N HIS A 191 -17.16 2.22 14.52
CA HIS A 191 -17.78 2.93 15.63
C HIS A 191 -19.15 3.55 15.30
N GLY A 192 -19.69 3.28 14.10
CA GLY A 192 -21.04 3.70 13.69
C GLY A 192 -21.15 5.16 13.27
N ALA A 193 -20.05 5.85 12.98
CA ALA A 193 -20.06 7.18 12.40
C ALA A 193 -20.76 7.20 11.03
N ILE A 194 -21.38 8.34 10.68
CA ILE A 194 -22.04 8.53 9.38
C ILE A 194 -21.20 9.31 8.36
N ALA A 195 -20.15 9.99 8.84
CA ALA A 195 -19.10 10.61 8.03
C ALA A 195 -17.85 10.79 8.88
N LEU A 196 -16.68 10.79 8.22
CA LEU A 196 -15.41 11.18 8.81
C LEU A 196 -14.98 12.52 8.22
N VAL A 197 -14.56 13.45 9.08
CA VAL A 197 -13.98 14.73 8.70
C VAL A 197 -12.54 14.77 9.19
N THR A 198 -11.60 15.01 8.29
CA THR A 198 -10.18 15.16 8.64
C THR A 198 -9.74 16.60 8.55
N MET A 199 -8.82 16.98 9.40
CA MET A 199 -8.13 18.25 9.38
C MET A 199 -6.61 18.04 9.44
N ALA A 200 -5.85 19.06 9.02
CA ALA A 200 -4.41 19.03 9.16
C ALA A 200 -4.03 18.90 10.63
N ASP A 201 -3.02 18.07 10.92
CA ASP A 201 -2.41 18.01 12.26
C ASP A 201 -1.62 19.28 12.53
N PRO A 202 -1.97 20.10 13.54
CA PRO A 202 -1.27 21.34 13.85
C PRO A 202 0.14 21.11 14.41
N GLY A 203 0.48 19.88 14.83
CA GLY A 203 1.82 19.52 15.31
C GLY A 203 2.74 18.96 14.23
N HIS A 204 2.23 18.70 13.04
CA HIS A 204 3.03 18.12 11.97
C HIS A 204 4.01 19.13 11.39
N GLN A 205 5.33 18.87 11.57
CA GLN A 205 6.42 19.71 11.09
C GLN A 205 7.01 19.15 9.78
N GLY A 206 6.24 19.15 8.72
CA GLY A 206 6.72 18.76 7.41
C GLY A 206 6.00 19.53 6.31
N PRO A 207 6.52 19.60 5.08
CA PRO A 207 5.72 20.07 3.98
C PRO A 207 4.52 19.16 3.86
N LEU A 208 3.32 19.73 4.03
CA LEU A 208 2.03 19.04 3.87
C LEU A 208 1.96 18.43 2.45
N ARG A 209 2.49 17.24 2.26
CA ARG A 209 2.23 16.46 1.06
C ARG A 209 0.79 15.98 1.17
N GLY A 210 -0.10 16.68 0.47
CA GLY A 210 -1.51 16.30 0.38
C GLY A 210 -2.51 17.37 0.78
N ALA A 211 -2.10 18.53 1.30
CA ALA A 211 -2.98 19.69 1.18
C ALA A 211 -3.03 20.07 -0.31
N PRO A 212 -4.21 20.03 -0.99
CA PRO A 212 -4.27 20.56 -2.33
C PRO A 212 -3.82 22.01 -2.26
N ALA A 213 -2.77 22.38 -2.99
CA ALA A 213 -2.59 23.77 -3.36
C ALA A 213 -3.94 24.22 -3.94
N ALA A 214 -4.45 25.37 -3.48
CA ALA A 214 -5.74 25.88 -3.90
C ALA A 214 -5.85 25.79 -5.43
N GLY A 215 -6.70 24.89 -5.94
CA GLY A 215 -6.89 24.64 -7.36
C GLY A 215 -6.39 23.30 -7.92
N ALA A 216 -5.73 22.43 -7.15
CA ALA A 216 -5.33 21.10 -7.63
C ALA A 216 -6.36 20.04 -7.26
N ALA A 217 -6.75 19.22 -8.24
CA ALA A 217 -7.51 18.00 -8.02
C ALA A 217 -6.80 17.12 -7.01
N THR A 218 -7.50 16.54 -6.05
CA THR A 218 -6.98 15.51 -5.17
C THR A 218 -6.45 14.37 -6.05
N PRO A 219 -5.16 14.12 -6.12
CA PRO A 219 -4.66 12.93 -6.77
C PRO A 219 -4.93 11.76 -5.84
N GLY A 220 -5.49 10.71 -6.36
CA GLY A 220 -5.30 9.41 -5.78
C GLY A 220 -3.81 9.26 -5.49
N ARG A 221 -3.46 8.82 -4.30
CA ARG A 221 -2.15 8.56 -3.74
C ARG A 221 -0.99 8.47 -4.72
N GLY A 222 -0.19 9.48 -4.71
CA GLY A 222 1.09 9.55 -5.39
C GLY A 222 1.66 10.93 -5.08
N GLY A 223 2.60 11.03 -4.12
CA GLY A 223 3.23 12.29 -3.73
C GLY A 223 3.77 13.03 -4.94
N ARG A 224 3.23 14.19 -5.26
CA ARG A 224 3.66 15.02 -6.39
C ARG A 224 4.48 16.21 -5.91
N GLY A 225 5.73 16.27 -6.33
CA GLY A 225 6.46 17.54 -6.40
C GLY A 225 5.84 18.44 -7.49
N ALA A 226 5.71 19.73 -7.21
CA ALA A 226 5.01 20.71 -8.05
C ALA A 226 5.61 20.95 -9.46
N ALA A 227 6.65 20.25 -9.87
CA ALA A 227 7.42 20.58 -11.06
C ALA A 227 6.90 19.96 -12.38
N GLN A 228 5.93 19.01 -12.34
CA GLN A 228 5.43 18.36 -13.57
C GLN A 228 3.94 18.06 -13.57
N ALA A 229 3.11 18.98 -13.10
CA ALA A 229 1.65 18.85 -13.06
C ALA A 229 0.96 18.70 -14.45
N GLY A 230 1.73 18.65 -15.54
CA GLY A 230 1.20 18.52 -16.91
C GLY A 230 1.41 17.16 -17.58
N ALA A 231 2.16 16.23 -16.94
CA ALA A 231 2.63 15.02 -17.61
C ALA A 231 1.72 13.80 -17.45
N ARG A 232 0.92 13.73 -16.38
CA ARG A 232 0.01 12.59 -16.15
C ARG A 232 -1.35 12.77 -16.81
N PRO A 233 -1.95 11.67 -17.31
CA PRO A 233 -3.34 11.72 -17.77
C PRO A 233 -4.25 12.19 -16.62
N ARG A 234 -5.30 12.95 -16.97
CA ARG A 234 -6.41 13.18 -16.03
C ARG A 234 -7.23 11.90 -15.99
N ILE A 235 -6.97 11.08 -15.00
CA ILE A 235 -7.64 9.81 -14.82
C ILE A 235 -8.81 10.05 -13.87
N PRO A 236 -10.04 9.58 -14.18
CA PRO A 236 -11.15 9.57 -13.24
C PRO A 236 -10.76 8.86 -11.94
N THR A 237 -11.44 9.24 -10.86
CA THR A 237 -11.28 8.55 -9.58
C THR A 237 -11.97 7.20 -9.66
N GLU A 238 -11.32 6.16 -9.13
CA GLU A 238 -11.94 4.84 -8.98
C GLU A 238 -12.17 4.54 -7.50
N ALA A 239 -13.21 3.77 -7.22
CA ALA A 239 -13.53 3.26 -5.89
C ALA A 239 -14.14 1.86 -6.01
N LEU A 240 -14.06 1.09 -4.93
CA LEU A 240 -14.76 -0.19 -4.85
C LEU A 240 -16.28 0.05 -4.82
N ALA A 241 -17.01 -0.71 -5.63
CA ALA A 241 -18.47 -0.73 -5.60
C ALA A 241 -19.01 -1.57 -4.43
N ASP A 242 -18.17 -2.46 -3.89
CA ASP A 242 -18.43 -3.32 -2.75
C ASP A 242 -17.13 -3.53 -1.94
N GLY A 243 -17.24 -3.74 -0.63
CA GLY A 243 -16.08 -3.95 0.26
C GLY A 243 -15.26 -2.69 0.59
N GLY A 244 -15.60 -1.56 0.00
CA GLY A 244 -15.00 -0.26 0.30
C GLY A 244 -15.67 0.45 1.50
N PRO A 245 -15.19 1.67 1.85
CA PRO A 245 -15.82 2.49 2.87
C PRO A 245 -17.27 2.85 2.50
N SER A 246 -18.19 2.70 3.44
CA SER A 246 -19.62 3.03 3.25
C SER A 246 -19.99 4.45 3.67
N ILE A 247 -19.07 5.17 4.31
CA ILE A 247 -19.24 6.56 4.75
C ILE A 247 -18.24 7.48 4.03
N PRO A 248 -18.61 8.75 3.76
CA PRO A 248 -17.70 9.67 3.10
C PRO A 248 -16.61 10.17 4.06
N LEU A 249 -15.42 10.44 3.47
CA LEU A 249 -14.31 11.15 4.10
C LEU A 249 -14.25 12.56 3.54
N PHE A 250 -14.45 13.55 4.40
CA PHE A 250 -14.24 14.97 4.09
C PHE A 250 -12.89 15.43 4.63
N THR A 251 -12.25 16.32 3.88
CA THR A 251 -11.10 17.11 4.37
C THR A 251 -11.52 18.55 4.47
N ILE A 252 -11.31 19.20 5.63
CA ILE A 252 -11.62 20.60 5.85
C ILE A 252 -10.35 21.47 5.97
N GLY A 253 -10.49 22.75 5.57
CA GLY A 253 -9.43 23.74 5.73
C GLY A 253 -9.23 24.18 7.19
N ALA A 254 -8.04 24.76 7.48
CA ALA A 254 -7.67 25.17 8.83
C ALA A 254 -8.68 26.12 9.50
N ARG A 255 -9.19 27.12 8.76
CA ARG A 255 -10.19 28.07 9.28
C ARG A 255 -11.47 27.39 9.79
N ALA A 256 -11.97 26.42 9.05
CA ALA A 256 -13.17 25.67 9.45
C ALA A 256 -12.89 24.78 10.65
N ALA A 257 -11.71 24.16 10.69
CA ALA A 257 -11.24 23.34 11.80
C ALA A 257 -11.12 24.20 13.09
N ASP A 258 -10.42 25.32 13.03
CA ASP A 258 -10.24 26.24 14.16
C ASP A 258 -11.59 26.71 14.70
N GLY A 259 -12.56 27.08 13.82
CA GLY A 259 -13.90 27.47 14.21
C GLY A 259 -14.65 26.38 15.00
N LEU A 260 -14.52 25.11 14.62
CA LEU A 260 -15.10 23.99 15.37
C LEU A 260 -14.47 23.83 16.75
N PHE A 261 -13.15 24.00 16.87
CA PHE A 261 -12.48 23.95 18.17
C PHE A 261 -12.84 25.15 19.07
N GLU A 262 -12.96 26.38 18.52
CA GLU A 262 -13.38 27.58 19.26
C GLU A 262 -14.80 27.40 19.84
N ILE A 263 -15.73 26.82 19.11
CA ILE A 263 -17.08 26.46 19.60
C ILE A 263 -16.98 25.56 20.84
N ALA A 264 -16.03 24.62 20.87
CA ALA A 264 -15.80 23.76 22.02
C ALA A 264 -14.99 24.43 23.15
N GLY A 265 -14.66 25.72 23.02
CA GLY A 265 -13.81 26.44 23.98
C GLY A 265 -12.36 25.95 24.02
N LYS A 266 -11.85 25.42 22.93
CA LYS A 266 -10.53 24.79 22.80
C LYS A 266 -9.75 25.38 21.63
N LYS A 267 -8.45 25.07 21.60
CA LYS A 267 -7.59 25.31 20.44
C LYS A 267 -7.02 23.99 19.96
N ALA A 268 -7.04 23.77 18.65
CA ALA A 268 -6.55 22.53 18.05
C ALA A 268 -5.09 22.22 18.44
N ALA A 269 -4.21 23.25 18.44
CA ALA A 269 -2.81 23.11 18.81
C ALA A 269 -2.60 22.70 20.28
N ASP A 270 -3.42 23.22 21.21
CA ASP A 270 -3.33 22.89 22.63
C ASP A 270 -3.76 21.44 22.89
N VAL A 271 -4.84 21.00 22.23
CA VAL A 271 -5.31 19.61 22.30
C VAL A 271 -4.25 18.67 21.71
N ARG A 272 -3.68 19.02 20.57
CA ARG A 272 -2.63 18.24 19.93
C ARG A 272 -1.40 18.11 20.83
N SER A 273 -0.93 19.21 21.42
CA SER A 273 0.20 19.21 22.34
C SER A 273 -0.05 18.35 23.58
N ALA A 274 -1.26 18.36 24.09
CA ALA A 274 -1.63 17.52 25.24
C ALA A 274 -1.54 16.02 24.91
N ILE A 275 -1.98 15.61 23.70
CA ILE A 275 -1.86 14.22 23.24
C ILE A 275 -0.38 13.83 23.10
N ASP A 276 0.48 14.72 22.58
CA ASP A 276 1.91 14.44 22.43
C ASP A 276 2.65 14.29 23.76
N MET A 277 2.32 15.15 24.73
CA MET A 277 2.94 15.05 26.06
C MET A 277 2.61 13.75 26.76
N LYS A 278 1.41 13.23 26.55
CA LYS A 278 0.94 11.96 27.11
C LYS A 278 -0.06 11.33 26.13
N PRO A 279 0.36 10.33 25.34
CA PRO A 279 -0.56 9.64 24.44
C PRO A 279 -1.73 9.05 25.21
N ALA A 280 -2.84 9.76 25.18
CA ALA A 280 -4.09 9.39 25.81
C ALA A 280 -5.24 10.01 25.02
N PRO A 281 -6.44 9.40 25.04
CA PRO A 281 -7.61 9.97 24.40
C PRO A 281 -7.88 11.40 24.87
N ALA A 282 -8.06 12.31 23.91
CA ALA A 282 -8.44 13.70 24.19
C ALA A 282 -9.75 14.08 23.48
N SER A 283 -10.64 13.11 23.35
CA SER A 283 -11.87 13.19 22.58
C SER A 283 -12.97 13.93 23.35
N PHE A 284 -13.84 14.65 22.61
CA PHE A 284 -14.93 15.42 23.20
C PHE A 284 -16.05 15.66 22.18
N GLU A 285 -17.25 15.98 22.67
CA GLU A 285 -18.35 16.46 21.84
C GLU A 285 -18.20 17.96 21.55
N ILE A 286 -18.58 18.40 20.36
CA ILE A 286 -18.67 19.82 19.99
C ILE A 286 -20.12 20.26 20.28
N PRO A 287 -20.38 20.95 21.41
CA PRO A 287 -21.73 21.18 21.90
C PRO A 287 -22.54 22.05 20.94
N GLY A 288 -23.84 21.78 20.84
CA GLY A 288 -24.78 22.60 20.07
C GLY A 288 -24.48 22.68 18.58
N THR A 289 -23.57 21.82 18.07
CA THR A 289 -23.10 21.84 16.69
C THR A 289 -23.65 20.66 15.91
N ARG A 290 -24.16 20.96 14.72
CA ARG A 290 -24.65 19.98 13.76
C ARG A 290 -23.97 20.20 12.41
N ILE A 291 -23.59 19.14 11.78
CA ILE A 291 -23.08 19.16 10.40
C ILE A 291 -24.06 18.42 9.51
N GLU A 292 -24.42 19.04 8.38
CA GLU A 292 -25.06 18.41 7.25
C GLU A 292 -24.03 18.24 6.14
N PHE A 293 -24.01 17.07 5.49
CA PHE A 293 -23.14 16.81 4.36
C PHE A 293 -23.91 16.31 3.16
N LYS A 294 -23.37 16.62 1.97
CA LYS A 294 -23.81 16.09 0.70
C LYS A 294 -22.58 15.78 -0.16
N THR A 295 -22.53 14.60 -0.76
CA THR A 295 -21.58 14.24 -1.81
C THR A 295 -22.29 14.23 -3.15
N ALA A 296 -21.60 14.62 -4.22
CA ALA A 296 -22.10 14.61 -5.57
C ALA A 296 -21.02 14.17 -6.56
N THR A 297 -21.42 13.45 -7.59
CA THR A 297 -20.53 12.91 -8.62
C THR A 297 -21.12 13.15 -10.01
N SER A 298 -20.24 13.16 -11.02
CA SER A 298 -20.61 13.08 -12.44
C SER A 298 -19.82 11.94 -13.10
N ASP A 299 -20.20 11.64 -14.36
CA ASP A 299 -19.50 10.66 -15.20
C ASP A 299 -19.31 9.27 -14.54
N ARG A 300 -20.31 8.87 -13.77
CA ARG A 300 -20.25 7.64 -12.98
C ARG A 300 -20.44 6.42 -13.86
N ARG A 301 -19.42 5.53 -13.89
CA ARG A 301 -19.45 4.27 -14.63
C ARG A 301 -19.09 3.10 -13.69
N ARG A 302 -19.90 2.07 -13.67
CA ARG A 302 -19.57 0.81 -12.99
C ARG A 302 -18.98 -0.18 -14.01
N ALA A 303 -17.87 -0.81 -13.65
CA ALA A 303 -17.24 -1.86 -14.44
C ALA A 303 -16.43 -2.78 -13.51
N ASP A 304 -16.16 -4.00 -13.96
CA ASP A 304 -15.35 -4.94 -13.21
C ASP A 304 -13.93 -4.96 -13.78
N SER A 305 -12.93 -4.90 -12.89
CA SER A 305 -11.59 -5.40 -13.13
C SER A 305 -11.43 -6.75 -12.43
N TYR A 306 -10.23 -7.34 -12.42
CA TYR A 306 -10.04 -8.67 -11.84
C TYR A 306 -8.68 -8.77 -11.16
N ASN A 307 -8.66 -9.22 -9.90
CA ASN A 307 -7.45 -9.81 -9.35
C ASN A 307 -7.23 -11.17 -10.01
N VAL A 308 -5.99 -11.50 -10.33
CA VAL A 308 -5.66 -12.79 -10.96
C VAL A 308 -4.95 -13.66 -9.94
N ALA A 309 -5.53 -14.82 -9.61
CA ALA A 309 -5.07 -15.65 -8.51
C ALA A 309 -4.94 -17.14 -8.86
N GLY A 310 -3.77 -17.71 -8.56
CA GLY A 310 -3.47 -19.13 -8.73
C GLY A 310 -2.91 -19.76 -7.47
N LEU A 311 -3.23 -21.02 -7.22
CA LEU A 311 -2.90 -21.74 -5.97
C LEU A 311 -2.01 -22.96 -6.25
N ILE A 312 -0.93 -23.08 -5.49
CA ILE A 312 -0.21 -24.33 -5.27
C ILE A 312 -0.65 -24.89 -3.91
N GLU A 313 -1.31 -26.04 -3.92
CA GLU A 313 -1.76 -26.68 -2.69
C GLU A 313 -0.58 -27.25 -1.89
N GLY A 314 -0.59 -27.01 -0.58
CA GLY A 314 0.43 -27.51 0.32
C GLY A 314 0.41 -29.04 0.44
N SER A 315 1.59 -29.61 0.69
CA SER A 315 1.81 -31.07 0.78
C SER A 315 1.46 -31.66 2.15
N ASP A 316 1.38 -30.85 3.20
CA ASP A 316 1.09 -31.31 4.56
C ASP A 316 -0.41 -31.23 4.84
N PRO A 317 -1.06 -32.36 5.21
CA PRO A 317 -2.51 -32.38 5.45
C PRO A 317 -2.99 -31.42 6.55
N ALA A 318 -2.15 -31.14 7.55
CA ALA A 318 -2.48 -30.25 8.66
C ALA A 318 -2.23 -28.78 8.30
N LEU A 319 -1.19 -28.48 7.51
CA LEU A 319 -0.74 -27.13 7.22
C LEU A 319 -1.27 -26.58 5.89
N LYS A 320 -1.77 -27.40 4.97
CA LYS A 320 -2.25 -26.96 3.65
C LYS A 320 -3.44 -25.99 3.68
N ALA A 321 -4.15 -25.90 4.82
CA ALA A 321 -5.19 -24.91 5.03
C ALA A 321 -4.60 -23.49 5.27
N GLU A 322 -3.36 -23.41 5.71
CA GLU A 322 -2.63 -22.15 5.90
C GLU A 322 -2.03 -21.69 4.58
N THR A 323 -1.87 -20.37 4.43
CA THR A 323 -1.48 -19.75 3.15
C THR A 323 -0.30 -18.81 3.32
N VAL A 324 0.68 -18.91 2.42
CA VAL A 324 1.69 -17.89 2.11
C VAL A 324 1.26 -17.20 0.82
N ILE A 325 1.29 -15.88 0.77
CA ILE A 325 0.87 -15.10 -0.40
C ILE A 325 2.09 -14.44 -1.04
N PHE A 326 2.21 -14.56 -2.36
CA PHE A 326 3.05 -13.70 -3.19
C PHE A 326 2.15 -12.80 -4.02
N SER A 327 2.40 -11.50 -3.95
CA SER A 327 1.57 -10.49 -4.61
C SER A 327 2.37 -9.44 -5.36
N ALA A 328 1.69 -8.79 -6.29
CA ALA A 328 2.06 -7.59 -7.01
C ALA A 328 0.78 -6.97 -7.58
N HIS A 329 0.87 -5.78 -8.20
CA HIS A 329 -0.21 -5.27 -9.05
C HIS A 329 0.24 -5.22 -10.51
N PHE A 330 -0.73 -5.27 -11.44
CA PHE A 330 -0.42 -5.25 -12.87
C PHE A 330 -0.79 -3.93 -13.55
N ASP A 331 -1.67 -3.14 -12.96
CA ASP A 331 -2.13 -1.87 -13.55
C ASP A 331 -1.07 -0.78 -13.45
N HIS A 332 -1.19 0.24 -14.34
CA HIS A 332 -0.38 1.44 -14.31
C HIS A 332 -1.14 2.63 -14.88
N ASP A 333 -0.48 3.74 -15.21
CA ASP A 333 -1.10 5.03 -15.56
C ASP A 333 -1.76 5.08 -16.95
N GLY A 334 -1.51 4.13 -17.87
CA GLY A 334 -2.13 4.09 -19.19
C GLY A 334 -1.52 5.04 -20.22
N ILE A 335 -2.34 5.61 -21.11
CA ILE A 335 -1.92 6.56 -22.14
C ILE A 335 -2.16 7.98 -21.64
N GLY A 336 -1.13 8.80 -21.66
CA GLY A 336 -1.19 10.21 -21.31
C GLY A 336 -0.85 11.15 -22.47
N PRO A 337 -0.89 12.47 -22.23
CA PRO A 337 -0.58 13.46 -23.27
C PRO A 337 0.82 13.33 -23.87
N ASN A 338 1.77 12.78 -23.10
CA ASN A 338 3.17 12.64 -23.50
C ASN A 338 3.54 11.24 -24.00
N GLY A 339 2.58 10.34 -24.14
CA GLY A 339 2.79 8.97 -24.62
C GLY A 339 2.28 7.90 -23.64
N ILE A 340 2.74 6.68 -23.85
CA ILE A 340 2.37 5.51 -23.05
C ILE A 340 3.23 5.47 -21.78
N PHE A 341 2.59 5.30 -20.62
CA PHE A 341 3.26 5.01 -19.36
C PHE A 341 3.45 3.49 -19.28
N HIS A 342 4.59 3.01 -19.73
CA HIS A 342 4.84 1.56 -19.88
C HIS A 342 4.89 0.83 -18.53
N GLY A 343 5.32 1.52 -17.46
CA GLY A 343 5.41 0.93 -16.13
C GLY A 343 6.22 -0.36 -16.13
N ALA A 344 7.45 -0.31 -16.62
CA ALA A 344 8.29 -1.52 -16.68
C ALA A 344 8.75 -1.93 -15.28
N ASP A 345 9.16 -0.96 -14.44
CA ASP A 345 9.44 -1.20 -13.04
C ASP A 345 8.16 -1.14 -12.21
N ASP A 346 7.35 -0.13 -12.43
CA ASP A 346 6.08 0.11 -11.72
C ASP A 346 4.86 -0.29 -12.57
N ASN A 347 4.21 -1.48 -12.43
CA ASN A 347 4.74 -2.58 -11.66
C ASN A 347 4.81 -3.85 -12.53
N GLY A 348 5.36 -3.68 -13.75
CA GLY A 348 5.68 -4.82 -14.62
C GLY A 348 6.68 -5.77 -13.95
N SER A 349 7.69 -5.21 -13.23
CA SER A 349 8.73 -6.01 -12.57
C SER A 349 8.15 -6.92 -11.49
N GLY A 350 7.27 -6.42 -10.63
CA GLY A 350 6.60 -7.21 -9.61
C GLY A 350 5.66 -8.26 -10.19
N THR A 351 4.84 -7.88 -11.19
CA THR A 351 3.92 -8.80 -11.88
C THR A 351 4.67 -9.99 -12.50
N VAL A 352 5.74 -9.73 -13.27
CA VAL A 352 6.58 -10.79 -13.85
C VAL A 352 7.27 -11.59 -12.75
N GLY A 353 7.62 -10.95 -11.63
CA GLY A 353 8.18 -11.60 -10.45
C GLY A 353 7.25 -12.67 -9.88
N VAL A 354 5.98 -12.33 -9.65
CA VAL A 354 4.94 -13.27 -9.15
C VAL A 354 4.74 -14.43 -10.12
N VAL A 355 4.62 -14.15 -11.42
CA VAL A 355 4.50 -15.18 -12.48
C VAL A 355 5.70 -16.11 -12.49
N THR A 356 6.91 -15.57 -12.43
CA THR A 356 8.15 -16.37 -12.40
C THR A 356 8.22 -17.27 -11.17
N LEU A 357 7.87 -16.77 -10.01
CA LEU A 357 7.82 -17.57 -8.77
C LEU A 357 6.77 -18.68 -8.86
N ALA A 358 5.59 -18.41 -9.43
CA ALA A 358 4.58 -19.43 -9.67
C ALA A 358 5.13 -20.60 -10.49
N HIS A 359 5.83 -20.32 -11.59
CA HIS A 359 6.51 -21.34 -12.37
C HIS A 359 7.63 -22.06 -11.59
N ALA A 360 8.43 -21.33 -10.80
CA ALA A 360 9.54 -21.92 -10.04
C ALA A 360 9.04 -22.88 -8.96
N PHE A 361 8.01 -22.49 -8.20
CA PHE A 361 7.39 -23.38 -7.19
C PHE A 361 6.69 -24.58 -7.82
N ALA A 362 6.05 -24.38 -8.98
CA ALA A 362 5.40 -25.46 -9.71
C ALA A 362 6.39 -26.48 -10.30
N ALA A 363 7.51 -26.01 -10.84
CA ALA A 363 8.57 -26.86 -11.40
C ALA A 363 9.33 -27.66 -10.34
N ASN A 364 9.35 -27.21 -9.09
CA ASN A 364 10.11 -27.88 -8.03
C ASN A 364 9.43 -29.19 -7.61
N PRO A 365 10.16 -30.33 -7.60
CA PRO A 365 9.57 -31.63 -7.27
C PRO A 365 9.02 -31.70 -5.82
N VAL A 366 9.72 -31.04 -4.90
CA VAL A 366 9.29 -30.98 -3.49
C VAL A 366 8.33 -29.80 -3.34
N LYS A 367 7.10 -30.09 -2.91
CA LYS A 367 6.11 -29.05 -2.63
C LYS A 367 6.25 -28.52 -1.21
N PRO A 368 5.98 -27.24 -0.95
CA PRO A 368 5.96 -26.69 0.40
C PRO A 368 4.83 -27.31 1.23
N LYS A 369 4.94 -27.27 2.56
CA LYS A 369 3.92 -27.82 3.46
C LYS A 369 2.62 -27.02 3.46
N ARG A 370 2.71 -25.69 3.52
CA ARG A 370 1.57 -24.77 3.38
C ARG A 370 1.24 -24.52 1.91
N SER A 371 0.02 -24.14 1.67
CA SER A 371 -0.40 -23.66 0.34
C SER A 371 0.24 -22.32 0.03
N ILE A 372 0.53 -22.07 -1.25
CA ILE A 372 1.01 -20.78 -1.73
C ILE A 372 -0.02 -20.22 -2.70
N LEU A 373 -0.49 -19.03 -2.42
CA LEU A 373 -1.33 -18.22 -3.29
C LEU A 373 -0.46 -17.20 -4.02
N PHE A 374 -0.48 -17.23 -5.33
CA PHE A 374 0.08 -16.21 -6.20
C PHE A 374 -1.08 -15.33 -6.65
N ILE A 375 -1.01 -14.03 -6.36
CA ILE A 375 -2.08 -13.10 -6.73
C ILE A 375 -1.49 -11.83 -7.30
N VAL A 376 -2.11 -11.34 -8.40
CA VAL A 376 -1.75 -10.05 -8.98
C VAL A 376 -2.97 -9.16 -8.93
N PHE A 377 -2.85 -8.04 -8.23
CA PHE A 377 -3.96 -7.15 -7.91
C PHE A 377 -4.26 -6.16 -9.04
N ALA A 378 -5.53 -5.76 -9.10
CA ALA A 378 -6.04 -4.74 -9.99
C ALA A 378 -6.15 -3.38 -9.27
N ALA A 379 -6.04 -2.29 -10.01
CA ALA A 379 -6.34 -0.94 -9.55
C ALA A 379 -5.58 -0.53 -8.27
N GLU A 380 -4.33 -0.92 -8.16
CA GLU A 380 -3.42 -0.47 -7.11
C GLU A 380 -3.21 1.03 -7.20
N GLU A 381 -2.91 1.52 -8.41
CA GLU A 381 -2.66 2.93 -8.75
C GLU A 381 -3.86 3.85 -8.45
N ARG A 382 -5.00 3.26 -8.18
CA ARG A 382 -6.26 3.94 -7.83
C ARG A 382 -6.53 3.93 -6.33
N GLY A 383 -5.63 3.38 -5.53
CA GLY A 383 -5.67 3.35 -4.07
C GLY A 383 -5.76 1.96 -3.48
N LEU A 384 -4.99 1.01 -4.00
CA LEU A 384 -4.87 -0.37 -3.52
C LEU A 384 -6.20 -1.15 -3.61
N LEU A 385 -7.05 -0.81 -4.62
CA LEU A 385 -8.45 -1.26 -4.62
C LEU A 385 -8.57 -2.78 -4.69
N GLY A 386 -7.75 -3.44 -5.52
CA GLY A 386 -7.73 -4.89 -5.64
C GLY A 386 -7.34 -5.60 -4.34
N ALA A 387 -6.33 -5.08 -3.63
CA ALA A 387 -5.89 -5.62 -2.35
C ALA A 387 -6.92 -5.35 -1.24
N TYR A 388 -7.54 -4.16 -1.17
CA TYR A 388 -8.66 -3.90 -0.25
C TYR A 388 -9.86 -4.82 -0.53
N TYR A 389 -10.16 -5.06 -1.81
CA TYR A 389 -11.23 -5.99 -2.17
C TYR A 389 -10.89 -7.41 -1.72
N TYR A 390 -9.65 -7.86 -1.94
CA TYR A 390 -9.21 -9.19 -1.51
C TYR A 390 -9.34 -9.38 0.01
N VAL A 391 -8.89 -8.42 0.83
CA VAL A 391 -8.99 -8.59 2.29
C VAL A 391 -10.43 -8.52 2.81
N SER A 392 -11.36 -7.91 2.06
CA SER A 392 -12.79 -7.93 2.38
C SER A 392 -13.53 -9.16 1.81
N HIS A 393 -13.02 -9.76 0.72
CA HIS A 393 -13.56 -10.94 0.03
C HIS A 393 -12.45 -11.98 -0.23
N PRO A 394 -11.82 -12.53 0.81
CA PRO A 394 -10.62 -13.33 0.63
C PRO A 394 -10.91 -14.69 -0.02
N LEU A 395 -10.11 -15.05 -1.03
CA LEU A 395 -10.18 -16.37 -1.67
C LEU A 395 -9.69 -17.50 -0.74
N ARG A 396 -8.88 -17.15 0.24
CA ARG A 396 -8.41 -18.03 1.33
C ARG A 396 -8.64 -17.30 2.65
N PRO A 397 -9.08 -17.96 3.74
CA PRO A 397 -9.39 -17.27 4.99
C PRO A 397 -8.21 -16.47 5.52
N LEU A 398 -8.40 -15.18 5.81
CA LEU A 398 -7.35 -14.31 6.35
C LEU A 398 -6.77 -14.84 7.66
N ALA A 399 -7.59 -15.44 8.52
CA ALA A 399 -7.15 -16.04 9.79
C ALA A 399 -6.10 -17.16 9.62
N THR A 400 -6.03 -17.78 8.43
CA THR A 400 -5.04 -18.81 8.09
C THR A 400 -3.96 -18.31 7.16
N THR A 401 -3.97 -17.05 6.77
CA THR A 401 -2.88 -16.39 6.03
C THR A 401 -1.74 -16.08 7.00
N ARG A 402 -0.56 -16.61 6.71
CA ARG A 402 0.61 -16.50 7.59
C ARG A 402 1.50 -15.33 7.27
N VAL A 403 1.61 -15.00 5.98
CA VAL A 403 2.50 -13.94 5.51
C VAL A 403 2.10 -13.55 4.10
N GLU A 404 2.35 -12.31 3.76
CA GLU A 404 2.26 -11.79 2.41
C GLU A 404 3.60 -11.16 2.01
N ILE A 405 4.04 -11.47 0.78
CA ILE A 405 5.28 -11.01 0.16
C ILE A 405 4.87 -10.21 -1.07
N ASN A 406 4.90 -8.89 -0.96
CA ASN A 406 4.48 -7.99 -2.03
C ASN A 406 5.68 -7.48 -2.83
N PHE A 407 5.61 -7.57 -4.15
CA PHE A 407 6.61 -7.02 -5.06
C PHE A 407 6.05 -5.79 -5.76
N ASP A 408 6.74 -4.68 -5.58
CA ASP A 408 6.39 -3.46 -6.26
C ASP A 408 7.69 -2.67 -6.52
N MET A 409 8.01 -2.45 -7.81
CA MET A 409 9.25 -1.84 -8.26
C MET A 409 10.50 -2.60 -7.77
N ILE A 410 10.72 -3.81 -8.29
CA ILE A 410 11.87 -4.67 -7.94
C ILE A 410 12.94 -4.74 -9.03
N GLY A 411 12.82 -3.97 -10.10
CA GLY A 411 13.68 -4.07 -11.28
C GLY A 411 14.75 -2.98 -11.42
N ARG A 412 14.68 -1.85 -10.70
CA ARG A 412 15.56 -0.70 -10.90
C ARG A 412 16.57 -0.51 -9.77
N ASN A 413 17.64 0.18 -10.08
CA ASN A 413 18.53 0.73 -9.04
C ASN A 413 17.93 2.04 -8.52
N GLU A 414 17.99 2.25 -7.21
CA GLU A 414 17.59 3.51 -6.61
C GLU A 414 18.52 4.64 -7.08
N THR A 415 17.93 5.73 -7.51
CA THR A 415 18.65 6.93 -7.90
C THR A 415 17.90 8.17 -7.41
N ALA A 416 18.56 9.33 -7.36
CA ALA A 416 17.94 10.55 -6.85
C ALA A 416 16.69 10.93 -7.64
N ASP A 417 15.58 11.03 -6.93
CA ASP A 417 14.31 11.55 -7.44
C ASP A 417 13.98 12.84 -6.68
N PRO A 418 13.84 13.99 -7.36
CA PRO A 418 13.57 15.27 -6.70
C PRO A 418 12.21 15.30 -5.96
N ARG A 419 11.36 14.32 -6.20
CA ARG A 419 10.03 14.18 -5.56
C ARG A 419 10.09 13.40 -4.25
N VAL A 420 11.25 12.79 -3.93
CA VAL A 420 11.43 11.89 -2.78
C VAL A 420 12.62 12.37 -1.97
N ILE A 421 12.42 12.54 -0.67
CA ILE A 421 13.51 12.88 0.25
C ILE A 421 13.99 11.60 0.93
N THR A 422 15.19 11.15 0.56
CA THR A 422 15.82 9.97 1.15
C THR A 422 17.33 10.01 0.97
N GLU A 423 18.03 9.31 1.83
CA GLU A 423 19.46 9.02 1.64
C GLU A 423 19.60 7.87 0.64
N ILE A 424 20.54 8.02 -0.28
CA ILE A 424 20.82 7.03 -1.32
C ILE A 424 22.23 6.50 -1.11
N SER A 425 22.35 5.18 -1.04
CA SER A 425 23.66 4.52 -0.94
C SER A 425 24.49 4.79 -2.19
N PRO A 426 25.83 4.88 -2.10
CA PRO A 426 26.70 5.11 -3.25
C PRO A 426 26.56 4.06 -4.35
N ASP A 427 26.26 2.81 -3.99
CA ASP A 427 25.95 1.72 -4.90
C ASP A 427 24.63 1.07 -4.49
N THR A 428 23.65 1.09 -5.37
CA THR A 428 22.32 0.49 -5.20
C THR A 428 22.07 -0.65 -6.18
N SER A 429 23.11 -1.05 -6.92
CA SER A 429 23.01 -2.09 -7.96
C SER A 429 22.65 -3.48 -7.42
N ASN A 430 22.88 -3.71 -6.13
CA ASN A 430 22.58 -4.95 -5.42
C ASN A 430 21.64 -4.73 -4.21
N GLN A 431 21.07 -3.52 -4.05
CA GLN A 431 20.25 -3.16 -2.90
C GLN A 431 18.79 -3.62 -3.05
N LEU A 432 18.24 -4.14 -1.95
CA LEU A 432 16.82 -4.45 -1.77
C LEU A 432 16.31 -3.83 -0.48
N GLY A 433 15.26 -3.02 -0.56
CA GLY A 433 14.50 -2.50 0.57
C GLY A 433 13.35 -3.43 0.96
N LEU A 434 13.11 -3.58 2.26
CA LEU A 434 12.00 -4.33 2.83
C LEU A 434 11.20 -3.37 3.71
N ILE A 435 9.90 -3.20 3.41
CA ILE A 435 9.01 -2.24 4.08
C ILE A 435 7.90 -3.00 4.79
N GLY A 436 7.73 -2.78 6.09
CA GLY A 436 6.80 -3.51 6.95
C GLY A 436 7.49 -4.56 7.84
N THR A 437 8.80 -4.78 7.70
CA THR A 437 9.56 -5.72 8.54
C THR A 437 9.60 -5.29 10.00
N HIS A 438 9.44 -4.00 10.27
CA HIS A 438 9.33 -3.45 11.60
C HIS A 438 8.18 -4.07 12.43
N TYR A 439 7.13 -4.50 11.76
CA TYR A 439 6.01 -5.22 12.38
C TYR A 439 6.23 -6.71 12.54
N SER A 440 7.25 -7.29 11.90
CA SER A 440 7.50 -8.73 11.94
C SER A 440 9.01 -9.02 11.93
N PRO A 441 9.70 -8.90 13.08
CA PRO A 441 11.14 -9.17 13.18
C PRO A 441 11.53 -10.58 12.74
N ASP A 442 10.71 -11.59 13.02
CA ASP A 442 10.92 -12.97 12.59
C ASP A 442 10.79 -13.17 11.07
N TYR A 443 9.97 -12.36 10.39
CA TYR A 443 10.00 -12.26 8.92
C TYR A 443 11.38 -11.77 8.45
N ARG A 444 11.84 -10.65 9.01
CA ARG A 444 13.14 -10.06 8.70
C ARG A 444 14.28 -11.07 8.92
N GLU A 445 14.33 -11.72 10.08
CA GLU A 445 15.33 -12.74 10.39
C GLU A 445 15.35 -13.89 9.37
N THR A 446 14.18 -14.31 8.90
CA THR A 446 14.07 -15.35 7.87
C THR A 446 14.67 -14.89 6.55
N VAL A 447 14.35 -13.67 6.09
CA VAL A 447 14.91 -13.13 4.85
C VAL A 447 16.43 -12.93 4.97
N GLU A 448 16.92 -12.38 6.08
CA GLU A 448 18.36 -12.20 6.34
C GLU A 448 19.11 -13.54 6.34
N ARG A 449 18.51 -14.59 6.91
CA ARG A 449 19.09 -15.94 6.91
C ARG A 449 19.20 -16.50 5.49
N GLN A 450 18.14 -16.39 4.68
CA GLN A 450 18.14 -16.88 3.30
C GLN A 450 19.04 -16.02 2.40
N ASN A 451 19.20 -14.75 2.72
CA ASN A 451 20.06 -13.84 1.97
C ASN A 451 21.56 -14.22 2.04
N LYS A 452 21.98 -15.01 3.02
CA LYS A 452 23.35 -15.60 3.06
C LYS A 452 23.67 -16.47 1.83
N THR A 453 22.63 -16.97 1.16
CA THR A 453 22.75 -17.73 -0.09
C THR A 453 22.83 -16.83 -1.31
N VAL A 454 22.15 -15.66 -1.29
CA VAL A 454 21.97 -14.80 -2.46
C VAL A 454 22.89 -13.57 -2.45
N GLY A 455 23.08 -12.95 -1.27
CA GLY A 455 24.00 -11.85 -1.06
C GLY A 455 23.52 -10.50 -1.60
N LEU A 456 22.26 -10.14 -1.38
CA LEU A 456 21.75 -8.79 -1.62
C LEU A 456 22.12 -7.86 -0.45
N ASP A 457 22.20 -6.57 -0.72
CA ASP A 457 22.37 -5.52 0.28
C ASP A 457 20.99 -5.09 0.77
N LEU A 458 20.58 -5.65 1.94
CA LEU A 458 19.26 -5.37 2.50
C LEU A 458 19.24 -4.00 3.19
N THR A 459 18.18 -3.21 2.96
CA THR A 459 17.95 -1.94 3.65
C THR A 459 16.54 -1.88 4.23
N TYR A 460 16.42 -1.21 5.39
CA TYR A 460 15.18 -1.06 6.15
C TYR A 460 14.83 0.42 6.36
N LYS A 461 15.50 1.32 5.63
CA LYS A 461 15.36 2.78 5.81
C LYS A 461 13.92 3.27 5.66
N TRP A 462 13.14 2.58 4.84
CA TRP A 462 11.75 2.94 4.57
C TRP A 462 10.79 2.59 5.71
N ASP A 463 11.16 1.67 6.60
CA ASP A 463 10.40 1.39 7.84
C ASP A 463 10.40 2.56 8.82
N LEU A 464 11.34 3.51 8.65
CA LEU A 464 11.47 4.72 9.46
C LEU A 464 11.13 6.00 8.68
N ASP A 465 10.42 5.86 7.55
CA ASP A 465 10.03 6.98 6.68
C ASP A 465 8.59 7.43 6.95
N ALA A 466 8.40 8.45 7.78
CA ALA A 466 7.10 9.13 7.92
C ALA A 466 6.87 10.19 6.83
N TYR A 467 7.94 10.75 6.26
CA TYR A 467 7.85 11.88 5.33
C TYR A 467 7.23 11.49 3.98
N ASN A 468 7.76 10.42 3.35
CA ASN A 468 7.25 9.96 2.05
C ASN A 468 6.04 9.03 2.21
N GLN A 469 5.72 8.61 3.44
CA GLN A 469 4.61 7.72 3.80
C GLN A 469 4.62 6.39 3.01
N VAL A 470 5.82 5.81 2.82
CA VAL A 470 6.02 4.68 1.92
C VAL A 470 5.26 3.43 2.40
N LEU A 471 5.13 3.22 3.71
CA LEU A 471 4.40 2.09 4.29
C LEU A 471 2.98 1.88 3.70
N PHE A 472 2.32 2.96 3.24
CA PHE A 472 0.92 2.95 2.80
C PHE A 472 0.75 2.89 1.28
N ARG A 473 1.84 2.74 0.52
CA ARG A 473 1.85 3.04 -0.91
C ARG A 473 1.83 1.81 -1.79
N SER A 474 1.72 0.59 -1.21
CA SER A 474 1.56 -0.63 -1.99
C SER A 474 0.69 -1.66 -1.29
N ASP A 475 0.41 -2.76 -1.96
CA ASP A 475 -0.64 -3.74 -1.66
C ASP A 475 -0.46 -4.53 -0.35
N GLN A 476 0.73 -4.50 0.28
CA GLN A 476 0.95 -5.10 1.59
C GLN A 476 0.17 -4.39 2.71
N TYR A 477 -0.18 -3.12 2.51
CA TYR A 477 -0.79 -2.32 3.57
C TYR A 477 -2.18 -2.82 4.00
N PRO A 478 -3.12 -3.19 3.12
CA PRO A 478 -4.37 -3.81 3.52
C PRO A 478 -4.19 -5.06 4.38
N PHE A 479 -3.16 -5.87 4.15
CA PHE A 479 -2.86 -7.04 4.99
C PHE A 479 -2.38 -6.64 6.39
N LEU A 480 -1.52 -5.63 6.50
CA LEU A 480 -1.10 -5.08 7.80
C LEU A 480 -2.29 -4.57 8.61
N MET A 481 -3.31 -3.99 7.99
CA MET A 481 -4.54 -3.57 8.64
C MET A 481 -5.36 -4.75 9.21
N HIS A 482 -5.14 -5.97 8.70
CA HIS A 482 -5.80 -7.21 9.11
C HIS A 482 -4.89 -8.14 9.93
N ASP A 483 -3.86 -7.58 10.60
CA ASP A 483 -2.94 -8.31 11.47
C ASP A 483 -2.12 -9.42 10.75
N ILE A 484 -1.96 -9.30 9.43
CA ILE A 484 -1.14 -10.21 8.63
C ILE A 484 0.21 -9.55 8.35
N PRO A 485 1.34 -10.21 8.66
CA PRO A 485 2.66 -9.73 8.26
C PRO A 485 2.75 -9.60 6.74
N GLY A 486 2.61 -8.37 6.22
CA GLY A 486 2.76 -8.00 4.82
C GLY A 486 4.02 -7.15 4.65
N VAL A 487 4.87 -7.52 3.70
CA VAL A 487 6.13 -6.82 3.44
C VAL A 487 6.27 -6.49 1.98
N TRP A 488 6.44 -5.21 1.72
CA TRP A 488 6.77 -4.71 0.38
C TRP A 488 8.27 -4.86 0.11
N TRP A 489 8.62 -5.60 -0.92
CA TRP A 489 9.96 -5.73 -1.49
C TRP A 489 10.13 -4.66 -2.57
N PHE A 490 11.12 -3.77 -2.39
CA PHE A 490 11.23 -2.52 -3.12
C PHE A 490 12.69 -2.18 -3.39
N THR A 491 13.03 -1.73 -4.59
CA THR A 491 14.41 -1.38 -4.94
C THR A 491 14.71 0.11 -4.90
N GLY A 492 13.76 0.93 -4.44
CA GLY A 492 13.91 2.36 -4.30
C GLY A 492 13.30 3.17 -5.45
N PHE A 493 13.16 4.47 -5.23
CA PHE A 493 12.64 5.40 -6.23
C PHE A 493 13.71 5.77 -7.27
N HIS A 494 13.25 6.21 -8.43
CA HIS A 494 14.06 6.72 -9.53
C HIS A 494 13.29 7.78 -10.32
N PRO A 495 13.96 8.68 -11.10
CA PRO A 495 13.30 9.77 -11.81
C PRO A 495 12.24 9.34 -12.84
N ASP A 496 12.31 8.09 -13.32
CA ASP A 496 11.34 7.55 -14.28
C ASP A 496 10.05 7.04 -13.63
N TYR A 497 9.97 6.97 -12.29
CA TYR A 497 8.77 6.56 -11.56
C TYR A 497 7.55 7.39 -12.00
N HIS A 498 6.48 6.73 -12.48
CA HIS A 498 5.31 7.35 -13.09
C HIS A 498 5.66 8.33 -14.24
N GLN A 499 6.57 7.90 -15.12
CA GLN A 499 6.92 8.62 -16.34
C GLN A 499 6.85 7.67 -17.54
N VAL A 500 6.66 8.24 -18.74
CA VAL A 500 6.72 7.48 -20.01
C VAL A 500 8.09 6.85 -20.26
N THR A 501 9.10 7.24 -19.49
CA THR A 501 10.48 6.77 -19.58
C THR A 501 10.78 5.58 -18.66
N ASP A 502 9.79 5.04 -17.93
CA ASP A 502 9.92 3.77 -17.20
C ASP A 502 9.78 2.59 -18.16
N THR A 503 10.90 2.20 -18.76
CA THR A 503 10.96 1.23 -19.86
C THR A 503 11.86 0.03 -19.53
N VAL A 504 11.64 -1.07 -20.25
CA VAL A 504 12.31 -2.36 -20.02
C VAL A 504 13.84 -2.32 -20.18
N GLU A 505 14.36 -1.40 -21.00
CA GLU A 505 15.81 -1.25 -21.25
C GLU A 505 16.57 -0.80 -19.99
N LYS A 506 15.87 -0.21 -19.04
CA LYS A 506 16.46 0.34 -17.81
C LYS A 506 16.46 -0.64 -16.63
N ILE A 507 15.89 -1.83 -16.81
CA ILE A 507 15.76 -2.85 -15.77
C ILE A 507 17.07 -3.58 -15.51
N ASN A 508 17.43 -3.73 -14.24
CA ASN A 508 18.55 -4.55 -13.77
C ASN A 508 18.09 -6.00 -13.55
N PHE A 509 18.04 -6.79 -14.62
CA PHE A 509 17.57 -8.17 -14.59
C PHE A 509 18.43 -9.10 -13.73
N GLU A 510 19.70 -8.79 -13.52
CA GLU A 510 20.58 -9.59 -12.63
C GLU A 510 20.15 -9.42 -11.17
N LYS A 511 19.93 -8.16 -10.73
CA LYS A 511 19.41 -7.86 -9.39
C LYS A 511 18.01 -8.44 -9.20
N MET A 512 17.11 -8.21 -10.15
CA MET A 512 15.75 -8.76 -10.11
C MET A 512 15.75 -10.30 -9.98
N THR A 513 16.64 -10.99 -10.70
CA THR A 513 16.82 -12.45 -10.56
C THR A 513 17.26 -12.84 -9.16
N LYS A 514 18.20 -12.12 -8.54
CA LYS A 514 18.62 -12.37 -7.15
C LYS A 514 17.48 -12.14 -6.17
N ILE A 515 16.70 -11.07 -6.35
CA ILE A 515 15.55 -10.76 -5.50
C ILE A 515 14.54 -11.90 -5.53
N LEU A 516 14.19 -12.40 -6.71
CA LEU A 516 13.24 -13.51 -6.84
C LEU A 516 13.80 -14.83 -6.30
N LYS A 517 15.10 -15.08 -6.41
CA LYS A 517 15.76 -16.23 -5.78
C LYS A 517 15.70 -16.14 -4.26
N LEU A 518 15.91 -14.96 -3.67
CA LEU A 518 15.76 -14.74 -2.24
C LEU A 518 14.29 -14.94 -1.80
N ALA A 519 13.35 -14.38 -2.57
CA ALA A 519 11.92 -14.52 -2.29
C ALA A 519 11.46 -15.98 -2.38
N TYR A 520 11.96 -16.74 -3.35
CA TYR A 520 11.70 -18.17 -3.47
C TYR A 520 12.16 -18.96 -2.25
N LEU A 521 13.40 -18.73 -1.77
CA LEU A 521 13.95 -19.40 -0.59
C LEU A 521 13.18 -19.00 0.69
N SER A 522 12.91 -17.70 0.85
CA SER A 522 12.16 -17.18 2.01
C SER A 522 10.73 -17.72 2.03
N GLY A 523 10.05 -17.73 0.91
CA GLY A 523 8.70 -18.26 0.78
C GLY A 523 8.60 -19.75 1.06
N PHE A 524 9.60 -20.54 0.62
CA PHE A 524 9.68 -21.95 0.98
C PHE A 524 9.85 -22.14 2.51
N GLU A 525 10.68 -21.31 3.14
CA GLU A 525 10.87 -21.39 4.58
C GLU A 525 9.60 -21.00 5.33
N PHE A 526 8.92 -19.91 4.94
CA PHE A 526 7.63 -19.52 5.53
C PHE A 526 6.57 -20.61 5.38
N ALA A 527 6.58 -21.29 4.23
CA ALA A 527 5.62 -22.37 3.99
C ALA A 527 5.94 -23.66 4.76
N ASP A 528 7.18 -23.89 5.13
CA ASP A 528 7.64 -25.15 5.79
C ASP A 528 7.86 -25.01 7.29
N ALA A 529 8.07 -23.81 7.82
CA ALA A 529 8.36 -23.58 9.22
C ALA A 529 7.23 -24.07 10.14
N ALA A 530 7.57 -24.47 11.36
CA ALA A 530 6.59 -24.92 12.35
C ALA A 530 5.57 -23.83 12.74
N GLY A 531 5.98 -22.55 12.70
CA GLY A 531 5.14 -21.37 12.86
C GLY A 531 5.31 -20.42 11.68
N GLY A 532 4.37 -19.51 11.46
CA GLY A 532 4.52 -18.38 10.54
C GLY A 532 5.12 -17.16 11.24
N PRO A 533 5.60 -16.16 10.48
CA PRO A 533 5.91 -14.85 11.01
C PRO A 533 4.73 -14.29 11.81
N LYS A 534 5.03 -13.53 12.85
CA LYS A 534 4.03 -12.92 13.71
C LYS A 534 4.08 -11.42 13.57
N LEU A 535 2.93 -10.80 13.45
CA LEU A 535 2.83 -9.37 13.59
C LEU A 535 3.04 -9.01 15.06
N GLN A 536 3.96 -8.11 15.32
CA GLN A 536 4.20 -7.57 16.66
C GLN A 536 3.60 -6.17 16.76
N PRO A 537 3.03 -5.80 17.91
CA PRO A 537 2.41 -4.48 18.07
C PRO A 537 3.43 -3.35 17.86
N ARG A 538 4.67 -3.59 18.23
CA ARG A 538 5.79 -2.68 18.02
C ARG A 538 7.10 -3.47 18.02
N ALA A 539 7.93 -3.28 17.00
CA ALA A 539 9.35 -3.53 17.16
C ALA A 539 9.94 -2.32 17.94
N LYS A 540 10.64 -2.55 19.03
CA LYS A 540 11.52 -1.53 19.60
C LYS A 540 12.48 -1.13 18.47
N ALA A 541 12.63 0.17 18.24
CA ALA A 541 13.71 0.66 17.38
C ALA A 541 15.01 -0.01 17.84
N MET A 542 15.62 -0.82 16.94
CA MET A 542 16.93 -1.40 17.19
C MET A 542 18.01 -0.36 16.91
#